data_333d686a0e889612cff45c1a90da6480
#
_entry.id   333d686a0e889612cff45c1a90da6480
#
_cell.length_a   1.000
_cell.length_b   1.000
_cell.length_c   1.000
_cell.angle_alpha   90.00
_cell.angle_beta   90.00
_cell.angle_gamma   90.00
#
_symmetry.space_group_name_H-M   'P 1'
#
loop_
_entity.id
_entity.type
_entity.pdbx_description
1 polymer ?
#
loop_
_entity_poly.entity_id
_entity_poly.type
_entity_poly.pdbx_seq_one_letter_code
_entity_poly.pdbx_strand_id
1 'polypeptide(L)'
;MSKEKFERTKPHVNVGTIGHVDHGKTTLTAAITNVLAKHMGGEAKAFDQIDNAPEERERGITIAASHVEYDTEIRHYAHVDCPGHADYVKNMITGAAQMDGAILVVAATDGPMPQTREHILLSRQVGVPYIIVFMNKCDMVDDEELLELVEMEVRELLSEYDFPGDDTPVIQGSALKALEGDAEWEKKILELAEALDTYIPEPERAIDGAFILPIEDVFSIQGRGTVVTGRVERGIIKVGDEVEIVGIKETQKTTCTGVEMFRKLLDEGRAGENCGVLLRGTKREEVERGQVLAQPGSITPHTKFTSEVYVLSKEEGGRHTPFFKGYRPQFYFRTTDITGTIELPEGVEMVMPGDNIQMTVTLIAPIAMEEGLRFAIREGGRTVGAGVVATIVE
;
A
#
# COMPACT_ATOMS: atom_id res chain seq x y z
N MET A 1 9.55 9.54 -30.24
CA MET A 1 10.07 10.54 -29.28
C MET A 1 10.89 9.82 -28.25
N SER A 2 12.09 10.30 -27.90
CA SER A 2 12.85 9.74 -26.78
C SER A 2 12.11 10.08 -25.49
N LYS A 3 11.93 9.09 -24.59
CA LYS A 3 11.38 9.36 -23.25
C LYS A 3 12.31 10.29 -22.50
N GLU A 4 11.76 11.15 -21.67
CA GLU A 4 12.52 12.01 -20.77
C GLU A 4 13.25 11.15 -19.73
N LYS A 5 14.35 11.66 -19.21
CA LYS A 5 15.10 11.05 -18.11
C LYS A 5 14.62 11.65 -16.80
N PHE A 6 14.37 10.80 -15.81
CA PHE A 6 14.03 11.25 -14.46
C PHE A 6 15.29 11.79 -13.77
N GLU A 7 15.19 12.98 -13.19
CA GLU A 7 16.26 13.61 -12.41
C GLU A 7 15.87 13.62 -10.92
N ARG A 8 16.72 13.04 -10.07
CA ARG A 8 16.53 13.01 -8.61
C ARG A 8 16.98 14.33 -7.99
N THR A 9 16.13 15.35 -8.06
CA THR A 9 16.43 16.69 -7.52
C THR A 9 15.95 16.88 -6.09
N LYS A 10 15.02 16.05 -5.62
CA LYS A 10 14.37 16.11 -4.29
C LYS A 10 14.32 14.74 -3.64
N PRO A 11 14.26 14.65 -2.29
CA PRO A 11 13.95 13.39 -1.61
C PRO A 11 12.62 12.82 -2.08
N HIS A 12 12.57 11.50 -2.23
CA HIS A 12 11.39 10.78 -2.69
C HIS A 12 10.66 10.13 -1.52
N VAL A 13 9.34 10.39 -1.41
CA VAL A 13 8.47 9.87 -0.37
C VAL A 13 7.23 9.23 -1.00
N ASN A 14 6.85 8.05 -0.53
CA ASN A 14 5.64 7.37 -0.97
C ASN A 14 4.51 7.62 0.03
N VAL A 15 3.42 8.16 -0.45
CA VAL A 15 2.19 8.36 0.33
C VAL A 15 1.01 7.73 -0.39
N GLY A 16 -0.14 7.68 0.24
CA GLY A 16 -1.36 7.28 -0.44
C GLY A 16 -2.60 7.56 0.37
N THR A 17 -3.74 7.53 -0.30
CA THR A 17 -5.06 7.72 0.29
C THR A 17 -5.66 6.40 0.72
N ILE A 18 -6.13 6.34 1.97
CA ILE A 18 -6.87 5.23 2.57
C ILE A 18 -8.17 5.75 3.20
N GLY A 19 -9.11 4.87 3.49
CA GLY A 19 -10.38 5.23 4.12
C GLY A 19 -11.59 4.60 3.43
N HIS A 20 -12.77 4.87 3.95
CA HIS A 20 -14.02 4.27 3.50
C HIS A 20 -14.36 4.61 2.04
N VAL A 21 -15.19 3.77 1.40
CA VAL A 21 -15.77 4.07 0.08
C VAL A 21 -16.59 5.37 0.16
N ASP A 22 -16.63 6.14 -0.92
CA ASP A 22 -17.35 7.42 -1.05
C ASP A 22 -16.92 8.55 -0.10
N HIS A 23 -15.84 8.39 0.69
CA HIS A 23 -15.26 9.47 1.48
C HIS A 23 -14.44 10.46 0.66
N GLY A 24 -14.22 10.21 -0.65
CA GLY A 24 -13.60 11.14 -1.59
C GLY A 24 -12.08 11.02 -1.72
N LYS A 25 -11.51 9.81 -1.57
CA LYS A 25 -10.07 9.55 -1.74
C LYS A 25 -9.56 9.96 -3.11
N THR A 26 -10.15 9.45 -4.18
CA THR A 26 -9.76 9.74 -5.56
C THR A 26 -9.99 11.22 -5.90
N THR A 27 -11.06 11.83 -5.37
CA THR A 27 -11.30 13.27 -5.52
C THR A 27 -10.20 14.08 -4.83
N LEU A 28 -9.75 13.66 -3.64
CA LEU A 28 -8.65 14.30 -2.94
C LEU A 28 -7.33 14.14 -3.71
N THR A 29 -7.06 12.96 -4.24
CA THR A 29 -5.87 12.69 -5.08
C THR A 29 -5.86 13.60 -6.31
N ALA A 30 -7.01 13.77 -6.98
CA ALA A 30 -7.15 14.72 -8.09
C ALA A 30 -6.95 16.17 -7.65
N ALA A 31 -7.52 16.57 -6.49
CA ALA A 31 -7.37 17.93 -5.95
C ALA A 31 -5.90 18.24 -5.62
N ILE A 32 -5.18 17.30 -4.98
CA ILE A 32 -3.76 17.46 -4.66
C ILE A 32 -2.94 17.70 -5.94
N THR A 33 -3.08 16.83 -6.95
CA THR A 33 -2.32 16.97 -8.21
C THR A 33 -2.65 18.28 -8.93
N ASN A 34 -3.90 18.71 -8.94
CA ASN A 34 -4.33 19.97 -9.58
C ASN A 34 -3.79 21.21 -8.84
N VAL A 35 -3.99 21.29 -7.53
CA VAL A 35 -3.56 22.44 -6.72
C VAL A 35 -2.04 22.55 -6.73
N LEU A 36 -1.31 21.45 -6.54
CA LEU A 36 0.16 21.49 -6.57
C LEU A 36 0.70 21.80 -7.95
N ALA A 37 0.11 21.28 -9.04
CA ALA A 37 0.49 21.65 -10.40
C ALA A 37 0.32 23.15 -10.66
N LYS A 38 -0.74 23.76 -10.12
CA LYS A 38 -1.00 25.21 -10.24
C LYS A 38 0.03 26.06 -9.49
N HIS A 39 0.50 25.63 -8.33
CA HIS A 39 1.38 26.39 -7.45
C HIS A 39 2.87 26.05 -7.60
N MET A 40 3.20 24.78 -7.84
CA MET A 40 4.57 24.25 -7.86
C MET A 40 5.02 23.79 -9.25
N GLY A 41 4.10 23.74 -10.22
CA GLY A 41 4.32 23.11 -11.52
C GLY A 41 4.11 21.60 -11.47
N GLY A 42 4.21 20.96 -12.63
CA GLY A 42 3.95 19.52 -12.78
C GLY A 42 2.70 19.24 -13.61
N GLU A 43 2.27 17.98 -13.61
CA GLU A 43 1.11 17.52 -14.39
C GLU A 43 -0.10 17.33 -13.47
N ALA A 44 -1.18 18.06 -13.75
CA ALA A 44 -2.46 17.82 -13.09
C ALA A 44 -3.11 16.54 -13.62
N LYS A 45 -3.70 15.75 -12.73
CA LYS A 45 -4.47 14.55 -13.10
C LYS A 45 -5.95 14.77 -12.82
N ALA A 46 -6.79 14.57 -13.83
CA ALA A 46 -8.23 14.57 -13.65
C ALA A 46 -8.69 13.26 -13.00
N PHE A 47 -9.87 13.29 -12.35
CA PHE A 47 -10.46 12.12 -11.68
C PHE A 47 -10.54 10.90 -12.60
N ASP A 48 -10.99 11.08 -13.84
CA ASP A 48 -11.13 10.01 -14.85
C ASP A 48 -9.80 9.52 -15.43
N GLN A 49 -8.70 10.18 -15.13
CA GLN A 49 -7.35 9.72 -15.45
C GLN A 49 -6.74 8.89 -14.32
N ILE A 50 -7.26 9.01 -13.09
CA ILE A 50 -6.88 8.21 -11.92
C ILE A 50 -7.69 6.92 -11.95
N ASP A 51 -9.01 6.99 -11.88
CA ASP A 51 -9.93 5.86 -12.08
C ASP A 51 -10.21 5.68 -13.58
N ASN A 52 -9.31 5.00 -14.28
CA ASN A 52 -9.37 4.95 -15.75
C ASN A 52 -9.93 3.66 -16.33
N ALA A 53 -10.06 2.59 -15.53
CA ALA A 53 -10.63 1.33 -16.00
C ALA A 53 -12.13 1.48 -16.30
N PRO A 54 -12.64 0.84 -17.37
CA PRO A 54 -14.06 0.93 -17.71
C PRO A 54 -14.99 0.54 -16.56
N GLU A 55 -14.63 -0.48 -15.79
CA GLU A 55 -15.40 -0.96 -14.65
C GLU A 55 -15.40 0.02 -13.47
N GLU A 56 -14.30 0.72 -13.23
CA GLU A 56 -14.20 1.79 -12.21
C GLU A 56 -15.12 2.96 -12.55
N ARG A 57 -15.12 3.38 -13.82
CA ARG A 57 -15.99 4.46 -14.32
C ARG A 57 -17.48 4.09 -14.27
N GLU A 58 -17.83 2.83 -14.60
CA GLU A 58 -19.22 2.37 -14.56
C GLU A 58 -19.76 2.27 -13.14
N ARG A 59 -18.94 1.82 -12.21
CA ARG A 59 -19.32 1.63 -10.80
C ARG A 59 -19.11 2.85 -9.93
N GLY A 60 -18.29 3.82 -10.36
CA GLY A 60 -17.91 5.00 -9.59
C GLY A 60 -17.05 4.69 -8.36
N ILE A 61 -16.31 3.56 -8.37
CA ILE A 61 -15.45 3.12 -7.27
C ILE A 61 -14.09 2.72 -7.78
N THR A 62 -13.03 3.01 -7.02
CA THR A 62 -11.66 2.57 -7.31
C THR A 62 -11.54 1.06 -7.03
N ILE A 63 -11.04 0.31 -8.00
CA ILE A 63 -10.83 -1.14 -7.95
C ILE A 63 -9.35 -1.47 -7.81
N ALA A 64 -8.52 -0.91 -8.67
CA ALA A 64 -7.08 -1.09 -8.66
C ALA A 64 -6.39 0.12 -8.02
N ALA A 65 -5.27 -0.11 -7.33
CA ALA A 65 -4.45 1.00 -6.86
C ALA A 65 -3.89 1.79 -8.05
N SER A 66 -4.07 3.11 -8.03
CA SER A 66 -3.57 4.01 -9.06
C SER A 66 -2.41 4.84 -8.54
N HIS A 67 -1.39 5.07 -9.37
CA HIS A 67 -0.19 5.81 -9.00
C HIS A 67 -0.14 7.14 -9.72
N VAL A 68 0.06 8.21 -8.96
CA VAL A 68 0.31 9.56 -9.46
C VAL A 68 1.57 10.14 -8.82
N GLU A 69 2.17 11.15 -9.44
CA GLU A 69 3.31 11.88 -8.89
C GLU A 69 2.99 13.37 -8.76
N TYR A 70 3.56 14.00 -7.76
CA TYR A 70 3.54 15.46 -7.59
C TYR A 70 4.72 15.92 -6.73
N ASP A 71 5.04 17.21 -6.85
CA ASP A 71 6.12 17.84 -6.10
C ASP A 71 5.58 18.89 -5.13
N THR A 72 6.21 18.99 -3.96
CA THR A 72 6.21 20.19 -3.13
C THR A 72 7.50 20.98 -3.38
N GLU A 73 7.72 22.06 -2.64
CA GLU A 73 9.00 22.80 -2.74
C GLU A 73 10.21 21.94 -2.40
N ILE A 74 10.07 21.02 -1.44
CA ILE A 74 11.19 20.27 -0.85
C ILE A 74 11.19 18.77 -1.17
N ARG A 75 10.07 18.18 -1.65
CA ARG A 75 9.94 16.73 -1.86
C ARG A 75 9.26 16.36 -3.16
N HIS A 76 9.60 15.18 -3.65
CA HIS A 76 8.88 14.47 -4.71
C HIS A 76 8.06 13.35 -4.08
N TYR A 77 6.77 13.32 -4.38
CA TYR A 77 5.83 12.31 -3.88
C TYR A 77 5.37 11.37 -4.98
N ALA A 78 5.47 10.06 -4.71
CA ALA A 78 4.66 9.06 -5.37
C ALA A 78 3.42 8.80 -4.50
N HIS A 79 2.25 8.93 -5.08
CA HIS A 79 0.98 8.80 -4.38
C HIS A 79 0.19 7.61 -4.93
N VAL A 80 -0.22 6.73 -4.04
CA VAL A 80 -1.05 5.56 -4.34
C VAL A 80 -2.48 5.84 -3.92
N ASP A 81 -3.39 5.92 -4.87
CA ASP A 81 -4.82 5.97 -4.59
C ASP A 81 -5.37 4.56 -4.36
N CYS A 82 -5.77 4.25 -3.12
CA CYS A 82 -6.21 2.92 -2.72
C CYS A 82 -7.73 2.76 -2.82
N PRO A 83 -8.22 1.57 -3.22
CA PRO A 83 -9.64 1.27 -3.19
C PRO A 83 -10.19 1.33 -1.77
N GLY A 84 -11.43 1.80 -1.62
CA GLY A 84 -12.13 1.88 -0.33
C GLY A 84 -13.08 0.72 -0.06
N HIS A 85 -13.48 -0.03 -1.09
CA HIS A 85 -14.48 -1.07 -0.97
C HIS A 85 -13.89 -2.38 -0.42
N ALA A 86 -14.63 -3.05 0.48
CA ALA A 86 -14.20 -4.28 1.15
C ALA A 86 -13.78 -5.41 0.19
N ASP A 87 -14.39 -5.52 -1.00
CA ASP A 87 -14.05 -6.54 -2.00
C ASP A 87 -12.65 -6.36 -2.59
N TYR A 88 -12.07 -5.15 -2.50
CA TYR A 88 -10.77 -4.81 -3.09
C TYR A 88 -9.66 -4.60 -2.05
N VAL A 89 -9.87 -5.05 -0.83
CA VAL A 89 -8.90 -4.92 0.29
C VAL A 89 -7.53 -5.49 -0.06
N LYS A 90 -7.44 -6.52 -0.90
CA LYS A 90 -6.15 -7.01 -1.41
C LYS A 90 -5.33 -5.92 -2.10
N ASN A 91 -5.97 -5.11 -2.93
CA ASN A 91 -5.31 -4.00 -3.63
C ASN A 91 -4.96 -2.87 -2.66
N MET A 92 -5.82 -2.63 -1.66
CA MET A 92 -5.53 -1.70 -0.57
C MET A 92 -4.29 -2.13 0.24
N ILE A 93 -4.20 -3.40 0.64
CA ILE A 93 -3.04 -3.93 1.37
C ILE A 93 -1.76 -3.78 0.55
N THR A 94 -1.81 -4.11 -0.74
CA THR A 94 -0.67 -3.96 -1.65
C THR A 94 -0.23 -2.50 -1.77
N GLY A 95 -1.17 -1.58 -1.92
CA GLY A 95 -0.89 -0.15 -1.98
C GLY A 95 -0.32 0.37 -0.65
N ALA A 96 -0.95 0.03 0.47
CA ALA A 96 -0.51 0.46 1.80
C ALA A 96 0.90 -0.02 2.15
N ALA A 97 1.27 -1.23 1.76
CA ALA A 97 2.62 -1.77 1.99
C ALA A 97 3.73 -0.97 1.31
N GLN A 98 3.38 -0.10 0.36
CA GLN A 98 4.32 0.75 -0.37
C GLN A 98 4.50 2.14 0.27
N MET A 99 3.67 2.52 1.24
CA MET A 99 3.62 3.88 1.79
C MET A 99 4.64 4.11 2.89
N ASP A 100 5.25 5.28 2.87
CA ASP A 100 6.04 5.84 3.98
C ASP A 100 5.13 6.64 4.94
N GLY A 101 3.94 7.02 4.48
CA GLY A 101 2.87 7.62 5.24
C GLY A 101 1.55 7.53 4.50
N ALA A 102 0.43 7.49 5.22
CA ALA A 102 -0.91 7.43 4.65
C ALA A 102 -1.71 8.70 4.95
N ILE A 103 -2.59 9.06 4.02
CA ILE A 103 -3.61 10.09 4.20
C ILE A 103 -4.94 9.36 4.45
N LEU A 104 -5.40 9.38 5.68
CA LEU A 104 -6.71 8.85 6.04
C LEU A 104 -7.80 9.85 5.70
N VAL A 105 -8.66 9.50 4.75
CA VAL A 105 -9.77 10.34 4.31
C VAL A 105 -11.05 9.92 5.02
N VAL A 106 -11.61 10.84 5.80
CA VAL A 106 -12.87 10.64 6.53
C VAL A 106 -13.84 11.75 6.14
N ALA A 107 -15.04 11.40 5.67
CA ALA A 107 -16.07 12.40 5.40
C ALA A 107 -16.63 12.96 6.71
N ALA A 108 -16.65 14.28 6.86
CA ALA A 108 -17.19 14.95 8.03
C ALA A 108 -18.70 14.67 8.23
N THR A 109 -19.41 14.36 7.14
CA THR A 109 -20.85 14.00 7.15
C THR A 109 -21.14 12.64 7.76
N ASP A 110 -20.17 11.71 7.70
CA ASP A 110 -20.39 10.30 8.03
C ASP A 110 -19.56 9.83 9.25
N GLY A 111 -18.46 10.53 9.53
CA GLY A 111 -17.48 10.11 10.53
C GLY A 111 -16.73 8.81 10.16
N PRO A 112 -16.04 8.19 11.13
CA PRO A 112 -15.35 6.92 10.92
C PRO A 112 -16.34 5.77 10.63
N MET A 113 -16.15 5.11 9.49
CA MET A 113 -16.98 4.01 8.99
C MET A 113 -16.23 2.66 9.08
N PRO A 114 -16.86 1.50 8.87
CA PRO A 114 -16.22 0.20 9.05
C PRO A 114 -14.91 0.02 8.28
N GLN A 115 -14.81 0.45 7.01
CA GLN A 115 -13.56 0.36 6.27
C GLN A 115 -12.51 1.36 6.76
N THR A 116 -12.91 2.47 7.41
CA THR A 116 -11.95 3.38 8.07
C THR A 116 -11.15 2.62 9.13
N ARG A 117 -11.84 1.88 10.01
CA ARG A 117 -11.22 1.01 11.03
C ARG A 117 -10.32 -0.06 10.41
N GLU A 118 -10.83 -0.78 9.42
CA GLU A 118 -10.09 -1.84 8.73
C GLU A 118 -8.82 -1.30 8.05
N HIS A 119 -8.89 -0.14 7.40
CA HIS A 119 -7.76 0.46 6.73
C HIS A 119 -6.67 0.95 7.70
N ILE A 120 -7.04 1.51 8.86
CA ILE A 120 -6.08 1.88 9.90
C ILE A 120 -5.37 0.62 10.43
N LEU A 121 -6.14 -0.41 10.79
CA LEU A 121 -5.63 -1.69 11.26
C LEU A 121 -4.64 -2.31 10.24
N LEU A 122 -5.04 -2.40 8.97
CA LEU A 122 -4.21 -2.98 7.92
C LEU A 122 -2.96 -2.16 7.66
N SER A 123 -3.06 -0.83 7.68
CA SER A 123 -1.90 0.05 7.55
C SER A 123 -0.89 -0.19 8.67
N ARG A 124 -1.36 -0.36 9.91
CA ARG A 124 -0.49 -0.72 11.04
C ARG A 124 0.21 -2.05 10.83
N GLN A 125 -0.52 -3.06 10.33
CA GLN A 125 0.00 -4.40 10.12
C GLN A 125 1.04 -4.48 8.99
N VAL A 126 0.82 -3.77 7.87
CA VAL A 126 1.80 -3.73 6.78
C VAL A 126 2.97 -2.78 7.07
N GLY A 127 2.93 -2.06 8.19
CA GLY A 127 4.04 -1.25 8.67
C GLY A 127 4.06 0.18 8.17
N VAL A 128 2.92 0.76 7.79
CA VAL A 128 2.81 2.21 7.52
C VAL A 128 3.13 2.96 8.82
N PRO A 129 4.19 3.78 8.84
CA PRO A 129 4.65 4.36 10.10
C PRO A 129 3.89 5.63 10.52
N TYR A 130 3.31 6.36 9.56
CA TYR A 130 2.67 7.66 9.81
C TYR A 130 1.31 7.74 9.12
N ILE A 131 0.33 8.34 9.81
CA ILE A 131 -0.98 8.69 9.24
C ILE A 131 -1.20 10.19 9.43
N ILE A 132 -1.71 10.86 8.39
CA ILE A 132 -2.26 12.21 8.43
C ILE A 132 -3.75 12.09 8.10
N VAL A 133 -4.60 12.85 8.74
CA VAL A 133 -6.04 12.84 8.49
C VAL A 133 -6.45 14.00 7.60
N PHE A 134 -7.21 13.71 6.56
CA PHE A 134 -7.94 14.72 5.81
C PHE A 134 -9.44 14.51 6.06
N MET A 135 -10.04 15.38 6.86
CA MET A 135 -11.47 15.39 7.12
C MET A 135 -12.16 16.10 5.96
N ASN A 136 -12.75 15.32 5.06
CA ASN A 136 -13.30 15.78 3.79
C ASN A 136 -14.78 16.15 3.91
N LYS A 137 -15.32 16.84 2.89
CA LYS A 137 -16.71 17.29 2.80
C LYS A 137 -17.13 18.26 3.90
N CYS A 138 -16.20 19.02 4.48
CA CYS A 138 -16.51 20.00 5.50
C CYS A 138 -17.39 21.15 4.99
N ASP A 139 -17.44 21.38 3.68
CA ASP A 139 -18.36 22.31 3.02
C ASP A 139 -19.83 21.94 3.14
N MET A 140 -20.12 20.69 3.54
CA MET A 140 -21.49 20.17 3.74
C MET A 140 -21.93 20.19 5.21
N VAL A 141 -21.09 20.63 6.13
CA VAL A 141 -21.36 20.64 7.58
C VAL A 141 -21.20 22.05 8.10
N ASP A 142 -22.32 22.64 8.51
CA ASP A 142 -22.35 24.02 9.07
C ASP A 142 -22.17 24.03 10.60
N ASP A 143 -22.14 22.87 11.24
CA ASP A 143 -22.06 22.72 12.70
C ASP A 143 -20.61 22.42 13.12
N GLU A 144 -19.96 23.39 13.75
CA GLU A 144 -18.59 23.25 14.25
C GLU A 144 -18.46 22.17 15.34
N GLU A 145 -19.49 21.99 16.19
CA GLU A 145 -19.48 20.95 17.24
C GLU A 145 -19.47 19.54 16.62
N LEU A 146 -20.12 19.36 15.48
CA LEU A 146 -20.10 18.09 14.74
C LEU A 146 -18.71 17.82 14.14
N LEU A 147 -18.05 18.85 13.60
CA LEU A 147 -16.69 18.71 13.08
C LEU A 147 -15.70 18.33 14.18
N GLU A 148 -15.79 18.97 15.35
CA GLU A 148 -14.97 18.62 16.53
C GLU A 148 -15.23 17.20 17.03
N LEU A 149 -16.48 16.75 17.03
CA LEU A 149 -16.85 15.38 17.42
C LEU A 149 -16.24 14.35 16.48
N VAL A 150 -16.37 14.55 15.17
CA VAL A 150 -15.77 13.64 14.17
C VAL A 150 -14.26 13.59 14.31
N GLU A 151 -13.60 14.73 14.51
CA GLU A 151 -12.16 14.80 14.75
C GLU A 151 -11.76 13.99 15.98
N MET A 152 -12.50 14.14 17.09
CA MET A 152 -12.24 13.42 18.33
C MET A 152 -12.37 11.90 18.12
N GLU A 153 -13.44 11.44 17.45
CA GLU A 153 -13.65 10.01 17.15
C GLU A 153 -12.53 9.43 16.30
N VAL A 154 -12.01 10.20 15.31
CA VAL A 154 -10.89 9.76 14.48
C VAL A 154 -9.60 9.66 15.30
N ARG A 155 -9.32 10.61 16.19
CA ARG A 155 -8.14 10.60 17.07
C ARG A 155 -8.17 9.42 18.05
N GLU A 156 -9.34 9.15 18.65
CA GLU A 156 -9.54 7.98 19.53
C GLU A 156 -9.29 6.69 18.76
N LEU A 157 -9.84 6.58 17.54
CA LEU A 157 -9.68 5.41 16.68
C LEU A 157 -8.21 5.19 16.29
N LEU A 158 -7.46 6.23 15.96
CA LEU A 158 -6.02 6.12 15.67
C LEU A 158 -5.24 5.63 16.89
N SER A 159 -5.57 6.14 18.08
CA SER A 159 -4.94 5.74 19.34
C SER A 159 -5.24 4.27 19.69
N GLU A 160 -6.44 3.77 19.38
CA GLU A 160 -6.82 2.36 19.55
C GLU A 160 -5.91 1.40 18.75
N TYR A 161 -5.40 1.86 17.59
CA TYR A 161 -4.50 1.08 16.73
C TYR A 161 -3.02 1.49 16.83
N ASP A 162 -2.60 2.05 17.96
CA ASP A 162 -1.21 2.43 18.25
C ASP A 162 -0.62 3.51 17.33
N PHE A 163 -1.44 4.36 16.74
CA PHE A 163 -0.99 5.60 16.12
C PHE A 163 -1.12 6.76 17.12
N PRO A 164 -0.28 7.80 17.05
CA PRO A 164 -0.33 8.93 17.98
C PRO A 164 -1.51 9.87 17.66
N GLY A 165 -2.73 9.45 18.00
CA GLY A 165 -3.97 10.14 17.64
C GLY A 165 -4.00 11.62 18.04
N ASP A 166 -3.47 11.96 19.24
CA ASP A 166 -3.44 13.34 19.72
C ASP A 166 -2.48 14.23 18.91
N ASP A 167 -1.34 13.68 18.47
CA ASP A 167 -0.30 14.39 17.73
C ASP A 167 -0.49 14.35 16.21
N THR A 168 -1.41 13.52 15.72
CA THR A 168 -1.69 13.35 14.28
C THR A 168 -2.29 14.63 13.70
N PRO A 169 -1.73 15.19 12.61
CA PRO A 169 -2.32 16.32 11.90
C PRO A 169 -3.70 15.96 11.35
N VAL A 170 -4.69 16.80 11.60
CA VAL A 170 -6.04 16.69 11.03
C VAL A 170 -6.33 17.95 10.24
N ILE A 171 -6.50 17.84 8.94
CA ILE A 171 -6.83 18.95 8.05
C ILE A 171 -8.30 18.84 7.68
N GLN A 172 -9.08 19.88 8.01
CA GLN A 172 -10.48 20.02 7.64
C GLN A 172 -10.58 20.66 6.25
N GLY A 173 -11.21 19.98 5.29
CA GLY A 173 -11.25 20.46 3.93
C GLY A 173 -12.43 19.96 3.10
N SER A 174 -12.45 20.42 1.85
CA SER A 174 -13.34 19.91 0.80
C SER A 174 -12.53 19.69 -0.48
N ALA A 175 -12.26 18.44 -0.78
CA ALA A 175 -11.51 18.06 -1.96
C ALA A 175 -12.24 18.47 -3.27
N LEU A 176 -13.57 18.34 -3.29
CA LEU A 176 -14.37 18.73 -4.45
C LEU A 176 -14.32 20.24 -4.70
N LYS A 177 -14.49 21.05 -3.67
CA LYS A 177 -14.43 22.51 -3.78
C LYS A 177 -13.05 23.01 -4.18
N ALA A 178 -12.00 22.40 -3.62
CA ALA A 178 -10.63 22.69 -4.04
C ALA A 178 -10.40 22.34 -5.53
N LEU A 179 -10.91 21.19 -5.98
CA LEU A 179 -10.83 20.78 -7.39
C LEU A 179 -11.62 21.70 -8.31
N GLU A 180 -12.74 22.26 -7.86
CA GLU A 180 -13.53 23.29 -8.56
C GLU A 180 -12.83 24.67 -8.60
N GLY A 181 -11.73 24.85 -7.88
CA GLY A 181 -10.92 26.08 -7.89
C GLY A 181 -11.30 27.10 -6.83
N ASP A 182 -12.02 26.70 -5.78
CA ASP A 182 -12.31 27.56 -4.65
C ASP A 182 -11.05 27.82 -3.82
N ALA A 183 -10.66 29.10 -3.75
CA ALA A 183 -9.38 29.53 -3.14
C ALA A 183 -9.26 29.24 -1.63
N GLU A 184 -10.37 29.18 -0.90
CA GLU A 184 -10.35 28.85 0.52
C GLU A 184 -10.04 27.37 0.72
N TRP A 185 -10.64 26.51 -0.08
CA TRP A 185 -10.43 25.08 -0.03
C TRP A 185 -9.11 24.63 -0.67
N GLU A 186 -8.61 25.36 -1.69
CA GLU A 186 -7.24 25.14 -2.21
C GLU A 186 -6.18 25.33 -1.13
N LYS A 187 -6.35 26.32 -0.23
CA LYS A 187 -5.44 26.52 0.91
C LYS A 187 -5.37 25.29 1.81
N LYS A 188 -6.47 24.57 1.99
CA LYS A 188 -6.51 23.34 2.78
C LYS A 188 -5.73 22.18 2.13
N ILE A 189 -5.68 22.14 0.81
CA ILE A 189 -4.81 21.20 0.08
C ILE A 189 -3.33 21.58 0.26
N LEU A 190 -2.99 22.86 0.25
CA LEU A 190 -1.63 23.33 0.54
C LEU A 190 -1.22 23.04 2.00
N GLU A 191 -2.14 23.21 2.94
CA GLU A 191 -1.95 22.84 4.36
C GLU A 191 -1.69 21.32 4.51
N LEU A 192 -2.41 20.48 3.77
CA LEU A 192 -2.15 19.04 3.71
C LEU A 192 -0.75 18.74 3.15
N ALA A 193 -0.33 19.43 2.08
CA ALA A 193 1.00 19.26 1.50
C ALA A 193 2.11 19.67 2.49
N GLU A 194 1.91 20.76 3.24
CA GLU A 194 2.82 21.19 4.31
C GLU A 194 2.88 20.16 5.45
N ALA A 195 1.73 19.59 5.84
CA ALA A 195 1.68 18.51 6.82
C ALA A 195 2.42 17.26 6.37
N LEU A 196 2.32 16.88 5.09
CA LEU A 196 3.10 15.77 4.50
C LEU A 196 4.61 16.05 4.58
N ASP A 197 5.03 17.27 4.28
CA ASP A 197 6.44 17.68 4.30
C ASP A 197 7.04 17.73 5.73
N THR A 198 6.24 18.09 6.72
CA THR A 198 6.71 18.35 8.09
C THR A 198 6.50 17.17 9.05
N TYR A 199 5.41 16.43 8.92
CA TYR A 199 5.06 15.35 9.83
C TYR A 199 5.67 14.00 9.45
N ILE A 200 5.78 13.71 8.14
CA ILE A 200 6.44 12.48 7.67
C ILE A 200 7.94 12.77 7.55
N PRO A 201 8.82 12.10 8.33
CA PRO A 201 10.26 12.30 8.19
C PRO A 201 10.74 11.74 6.83
N GLU A 202 11.93 12.17 6.40
CA GLU A 202 12.57 11.55 5.23
C GLU A 202 12.88 10.09 5.53
N PRO A 203 12.33 9.14 4.73
CA PRO A 203 12.48 7.72 5.02
C PRO A 203 13.92 7.23 4.83
N GLU A 204 14.42 6.47 5.79
CA GLU A 204 15.67 5.73 5.62
C GLU A 204 15.48 4.63 4.57
N ARG A 205 16.36 4.59 3.58
CA ARG A 205 16.28 3.63 2.47
C ARG A 205 17.35 2.56 2.61
N ALA A 206 16.95 1.29 2.55
CA ALA A 206 17.85 0.14 2.60
C ALA A 206 18.59 -0.05 1.25
N ILE A 207 19.39 0.94 0.85
CA ILE A 207 20.12 0.97 -0.46
C ILE A 207 21.21 -0.09 -0.50
N ASP A 208 21.90 -0.34 0.61
CA ASP A 208 23.04 -1.26 0.68
C ASP A 208 22.65 -2.75 0.71
N GLY A 209 21.35 -3.06 0.76
CA GLY A 209 20.84 -4.42 0.74
C GLY A 209 20.84 -5.05 -0.65
N ALA A 210 20.69 -6.37 -0.71
CA ALA A 210 20.45 -7.07 -1.97
C ALA A 210 19.11 -6.61 -2.57
N PHE A 211 19.06 -6.36 -3.87
CA PHE A 211 17.88 -5.87 -4.57
C PHE A 211 16.69 -6.82 -4.42
N ILE A 212 15.55 -6.27 -4.02
CA ILE A 212 14.24 -6.94 -3.99
C ILE A 212 13.15 -5.95 -4.42
N LEU A 213 12.29 -6.40 -5.35
CA LEU A 213 11.10 -5.70 -5.80
C LEU A 213 9.92 -6.68 -5.83
N PRO A 214 8.97 -6.60 -4.88
CA PRO A 214 7.71 -7.33 -4.96
C PRO A 214 6.92 -6.91 -6.20
N ILE A 215 6.49 -7.87 -7.02
CA ILE A 215 5.80 -7.59 -8.28
C ILE A 215 4.33 -7.31 -7.99
N GLU A 216 3.89 -6.11 -8.37
CA GLU A 216 2.53 -5.62 -8.22
C GLU A 216 1.70 -5.85 -9.48
N ASP A 217 2.25 -5.45 -10.64
CA ASP A 217 1.61 -5.62 -11.93
C ASP A 217 2.58 -6.10 -13.01
N VAL A 218 2.02 -6.72 -14.05
CA VAL A 218 2.78 -7.25 -15.19
C VAL A 218 2.15 -6.78 -16.48
N PHE A 219 2.92 -6.07 -17.29
CA PHE A 219 2.50 -5.52 -18.57
C PHE A 219 3.31 -6.11 -19.72
N SER A 220 2.67 -6.24 -20.89
CA SER A 220 3.36 -6.53 -22.13
C SER A 220 3.39 -5.28 -22.99
N ILE A 221 4.61 -4.84 -23.36
CA ILE A 221 4.81 -3.70 -24.25
C ILE A 221 5.22 -4.22 -25.62
N GLN A 222 4.39 -3.96 -26.63
CA GLN A 222 4.66 -4.40 -27.99
C GLN A 222 6.03 -3.89 -28.47
N GLY A 223 6.89 -4.81 -28.92
CA GLY A 223 8.24 -4.51 -29.40
C GLY A 223 9.31 -4.25 -28.30
N ARG A 224 8.92 -4.25 -27.02
CA ARG A 224 9.86 -4.01 -25.90
C ARG A 224 9.96 -5.20 -24.92
N GLY A 225 8.91 -6.01 -24.78
CA GLY A 225 8.86 -7.18 -23.92
C GLY A 225 7.95 -7.02 -22.70
N THR A 226 8.22 -7.80 -21.67
CA THR A 226 7.47 -7.79 -20.41
C THR A 226 8.06 -6.77 -19.46
N VAL A 227 7.18 -5.98 -18.82
CA VAL A 227 7.49 -5.02 -17.78
C VAL A 227 6.81 -5.49 -16.50
N VAL A 228 7.54 -5.57 -15.41
CA VAL A 228 7.00 -5.75 -14.07
C VAL A 228 7.09 -4.45 -13.31
N THR A 229 6.09 -4.14 -12.51
CA THR A 229 6.07 -2.93 -11.68
C THR A 229 6.00 -3.30 -10.21
N GLY A 230 6.53 -2.42 -9.38
CA GLY A 230 6.48 -2.52 -7.93
C GLY A 230 7.38 -1.48 -7.27
N ARG A 231 7.28 -1.37 -5.95
CA ARG A 231 8.21 -0.58 -5.15
C ARG A 231 9.46 -1.40 -4.87
N VAL A 232 10.63 -0.81 -5.10
CA VAL A 232 11.89 -1.42 -4.67
C VAL A 232 11.92 -1.46 -3.14
N GLU A 233 11.87 -2.66 -2.56
CA GLU A 233 11.85 -2.86 -1.11
C GLU A 233 13.22 -2.56 -0.51
N ARG A 234 14.30 -3.05 -1.14
CA ARG A 234 15.68 -2.79 -0.77
C ARG A 234 16.64 -2.91 -1.95
N GLY A 235 17.82 -2.36 -1.81
CA GLY A 235 18.90 -2.44 -2.81
C GLY A 235 18.70 -1.50 -3.99
N ILE A 236 19.45 -1.78 -5.05
CA ILE A 236 19.48 -1.03 -6.30
C ILE A 236 19.42 -2.01 -7.46
N ILE A 237 18.66 -1.67 -8.51
CA ILE A 237 18.67 -2.36 -9.79
C ILE A 237 19.16 -1.43 -10.88
N LYS A 238 20.05 -1.94 -11.76
CA LYS A 238 20.57 -1.22 -12.91
C LYS A 238 20.24 -1.92 -14.21
N VAL A 239 20.22 -1.16 -15.27
CA VAL A 239 20.12 -1.73 -16.62
C VAL A 239 21.33 -2.62 -16.89
N GLY A 240 21.07 -3.87 -17.26
CA GLY A 240 22.09 -4.90 -17.48
C GLY A 240 22.23 -5.91 -16.34
N ASP A 241 21.65 -5.65 -15.17
CA ASP A 241 21.71 -6.58 -14.04
C ASP A 241 20.96 -7.88 -14.34
N GLU A 242 21.57 -9.00 -13.92
CA GLU A 242 20.91 -10.28 -13.86
C GLU A 242 20.02 -10.32 -12.62
N VAL A 243 18.79 -10.81 -12.77
CA VAL A 243 17.79 -10.91 -11.71
C VAL A 243 17.07 -12.26 -11.75
N GLU A 244 16.49 -12.65 -10.63
CA GLU A 244 15.63 -13.83 -10.50
C GLU A 244 14.19 -13.42 -10.22
N ILE A 245 13.24 -14.17 -10.81
CA ILE A 245 11.81 -14.09 -10.51
C ILE A 245 11.52 -15.25 -9.55
N VAL A 246 11.16 -14.94 -8.30
CA VAL A 246 11.08 -15.90 -7.20
C VAL A 246 9.68 -15.99 -6.64
N GLY A 247 9.24 -17.20 -6.31
CA GLY A 247 7.95 -17.51 -5.69
C GLY A 247 6.87 -17.96 -6.66
N ILE A 248 5.84 -18.62 -6.15
CA ILE A 248 4.66 -19.15 -6.84
C ILE A 248 5.01 -20.23 -7.89
N LYS A 249 5.92 -19.91 -8.81
CA LYS A 249 6.44 -20.78 -9.88
C LYS A 249 7.91 -21.12 -9.65
N GLU A 250 8.45 -21.97 -10.50
CA GLU A 250 9.91 -22.22 -10.50
C GLU A 250 10.68 -20.92 -10.70
N THR A 251 11.77 -20.75 -9.94
CA THR A 251 12.63 -19.59 -10.04
C THR A 251 13.27 -19.47 -11.41
N GLN A 252 13.11 -18.32 -12.04
CA GLN A 252 13.63 -18.05 -13.38
C GLN A 252 14.64 -16.90 -13.34
N LYS A 253 15.69 -17.02 -14.13
CA LYS A 253 16.69 -15.96 -14.34
C LYS A 253 16.36 -15.14 -15.59
N THR A 254 16.53 -13.84 -15.47
CA THR A 254 16.39 -12.91 -16.59
C THR A 254 17.33 -11.73 -16.41
N THR A 255 17.31 -10.78 -17.34
CA THR A 255 18.14 -9.58 -17.28
C THR A 255 17.27 -8.34 -17.35
N CYS A 256 17.55 -7.35 -16.52
CA CYS A 256 16.96 -6.03 -16.59
C CYS A 256 17.45 -5.30 -17.84
N THR A 257 16.57 -4.93 -18.75
CA THR A 257 16.91 -4.20 -19.98
C THR A 257 16.49 -2.74 -19.96
N GLY A 258 15.78 -2.32 -18.92
CA GLY A 258 15.36 -0.94 -18.73
C GLY A 258 14.70 -0.75 -17.39
N VAL A 259 14.83 0.44 -16.82
CA VAL A 259 14.14 0.87 -15.61
C VAL A 259 13.41 2.17 -15.91
N GLU A 260 12.16 2.26 -15.49
CA GLU A 260 11.32 3.43 -15.71
C GLU A 260 10.56 3.77 -14.41
N MET A 261 10.32 5.06 -14.18
CA MET A 261 9.43 5.55 -13.13
C MET A 261 8.56 6.68 -13.72
N PHE A 262 7.24 6.58 -13.56
CA PHE A 262 6.27 7.54 -14.14
C PHE A 262 6.53 7.82 -15.63
N ARG A 263 6.81 6.76 -16.41
CA ARG A 263 7.12 6.81 -17.86
C ARG A 263 8.42 7.53 -18.23
N LYS A 264 9.22 7.96 -17.25
CA LYS A 264 10.57 8.53 -17.45
C LYS A 264 11.62 7.43 -17.29
N LEU A 265 12.70 7.53 -18.06
CA LEU A 265 13.79 6.55 -18.00
C LEU A 265 14.67 6.79 -16.77
N LEU A 266 15.12 5.69 -16.15
CA LEU A 266 16.10 5.67 -15.08
C LEU A 266 17.31 4.86 -15.48
N ASP A 267 18.49 5.28 -15.04
CA ASP A 267 19.72 4.46 -15.17
C ASP A 267 19.71 3.33 -14.14
N GLU A 268 19.12 3.58 -12.97
CA GLU A 268 18.95 2.63 -11.88
C GLU A 268 17.66 2.92 -11.08
N GLY A 269 17.05 1.87 -10.50
CA GLY A 269 15.97 1.98 -9.52
C GLY A 269 16.51 1.72 -8.12
N ARG A 270 16.14 2.54 -7.13
CA ARG A 270 16.64 2.49 -5.76
C ARG A 270 15.53 2.12 -4.77
N ALA A 271 15.94 1.57 -3.63
CA ALA A 271 15.03 1.31 -2.51
C ALA A 271 14.09 2.50 -2.24
N GLY A 272 12.80 2.23 -2.15
CA GLY A 272 11.73 3.22 -1.99
C GLY A 272 11.10 3.72 -3.28
N GLU A 273 11.71 3.52 -4.45
CA GLU A 273 11.16 3.98 -5.73
C GLU A 273 10.17 2.97 -6.34
N ASN A 274 9.07 3.46 -6.90
CA ASN A 274 8.11 2.67 -7.66
C ASN A 274 8.58 2.55 -9.11
N CYS A 275 9.12 1.40 -9.47
CA CYS A 275 9.77 1.19 -10.75
C CYS A 275 9.03 0.21 -11.64
N GLY A 276 9.04 0.48 -12.94
CA GLY A 276 8.79 -0.50 -13.99
C GLY A 276 10.12 -1.05 -14.51
N VAL A 277 10.30 -2.36 -14.43
CA VAL A 277 11.52 -3.05 -14.85
C VAL A 277 11.23 -3.89 -16.10
N LEU A 278 11.94 -3.61 -17.19
CA LEU A 278 11.86 -4.38 -18.42
C LEU A 278 12.72 -5.64 -18.30
N LEU A 279 12.13 -6.78 -18.64
CA LEU A 279 12.76 -8.10 -18.55
C LEU A 279 13.06 -8.68 -19.93
N ARG A 280 14.27 -9.22 -20.11
CA ARG A 280 14.71 -9.81 -21.37
C ARG A 280 14.13 -11.19 -21.57
N GLY A 281 13.46 -11.43 -22.71
CA GLY A 281 13.00 -12.76 -23.12
C GLY A 281 11.95 -13.42 -22.23
N THR A 282 11.46 -12.70 -21.24
CA THR A 282 10.40 -13.18 -20.33
C THR A 282 9.04 -12.87 -20.94
N LYS A 283 8.18 -13.87 -21.04
CA LYS A 283 6.80 -13.70 -21.51
C LYS A 283 5.90 -13.29 -20.35
N ARG A 284 4.81 -12.61 -20.69
CA ARG A 284 3.86 -12.11 -19.65
C ARG A 284 3.26 -13.24 -18.80
N GLU A 285 2.97 -14.40 -19.39
CA GLU A 285 2.42 -15.58 -18.71
C GLU A 285 3.42 -16.31 -17.79
N GLU A 286 4.71 -16.01 -17.91
CA GLU A 286 5.75 -16.60 -17.07
C GLU A 286 5.90 -15.85 -15.73
N VAL A 287 5.36 -14.64 -15.66
CA VAL A 287 5.44 -13.76 -14.47
C VAL A 287 4.05 -13.42 -14.00
N GLU A 288 3.86 -13.34 -12.70
CA GLU A 288 2.60 -12.90 -12.12
C GLU A 288 2.79 -12.06 -10.84
N ARG A 289 1.75 -11.31 -10.49
CA ARG A 289 1.67 -10.57 -9.24
C ARG A 289 1.90 -11.51 -8.06
N GLY A 290 2.68 -11.05 -7.08
CA GLY A 290 2.99 -11.80 -5.88
C GLY A 290 4.33 -12.52 -5.91
N GLN A 291 4.92 -12.68 -7.11
CA GLN A 291 6.34 -13.04 -7.22
C GLN A 291 7.22 -11.85 -6.84
N VAL A 292 8.49 -12.11 -6.61
CA VAL A 292 9.49 -11.11 -6.27
C VAL A 292 10.59 -11.11 -7.32
N LEU A 293 10.93 -9.94 -7.85
CA LEU A 293 12.11 -9.75 -8.65
C LEU A 293 13.28 -9.45 -7.69
N ALA A 294 14.36 -10.23 -7.75
CA ALA A 294 15.41 -10.16 -6.77
C ALA A 294 16.82 -10.31 -7.40
N GLN A 295 17.82 -9.84 -6.68
CA GLN A 295 19.21 -10.18 -6.99
C GLN A 295 19.40 -11.70 -6.88
N PRO A 296 20.11 -12.34 -7.82
CA PRO A 296 20.26 -13.80 -7.81
C PRO A 296 20.74 -14.36 -6.47
N GLY A 297 20.02 -15.35 -5.94
CA GLY A 297 20.34 -16.02 -4.68
C GLY A 297 20.08 -15.21 -3.40
N SER A 298 19.47 -14.03 -3.48
CA SER A 298 19.25 -13.17 -2.31
C SER A 298 18.00 -13.52 -1.50
N ILE A 299 17.04 -14.21 -2.11
CA ILE A 299 15.82 -14.71 -1.47
C ILE A 299 15.40 -16.03 -2.12
N THR A 300 14.80 -16.91 -1.33
CA THR A 300 14.35 -18.23 -1.79
C THR A 300 12.85 -18.42 -1.57
N PRO A 301 12.19 -19.27 -2.38
CA PRO A 301 10.78 -19.59 -2.20
C PRO A 301 10.62 -20.68 -1.11
N HIS A 302 9.60 -20.53 -0.26
CA HIS A 302 9.32 -21.43 0.85
C HIS A 302 7.83 -21.70 1.00
N THR A 303 7.49 -22.90 1.50
CA THR A 303 6.12 -23.34 1.73
C THR A 303 5.78 -23.51 3.21
N LYS A 304 6.77 -23.73 4.10
CA LYS A 304 6.53 -24.03 5.50
C LYS A 304 7.39 -23.17 6.42
N PHE A 305 6.75 -22.58 7.42
CA PHE A 305 7.40 -21.71 8.39
C PHE A 305 6.69 -21.73 9.74
N THR A 306 7.41 -21.35 10.80
CA THR A 306 6.81 -20.99 12.08
C THR A 306 6.57 -19.49 12.14
N SER A 307 5.56 -19.07 12.85
CA SER A 307 5.16 -17.67 12.95
C SER A 307 4.68 -17.32 14.35
N GLU A 308 4.87 -16.06 14.72
CA GLU A 308 4.20 -15.44 15.85
C GLU A 308 3.00 -14.67 15.34
N VAL A 309 1.82 -14.96 15.88
CA VAL A 309 0.55 -14.44 15.37
C VAL A 309 -0.27 -13.85 16.50
N TYR A 310 -0.79 -12.67 16.29
CA TYR A 310 -1.89 -12.09 17.06
C TYR A 310 -3.21 -12.33 16.33
N VAL A 311 -4.16 -12.93 17.02
CA VAL A 311 -5.51 -13.20 16.51
C VAL A 311 -6.41 -12.06 16.96
N LEU A 312 -6.96 -11.30 16.00
CA LEU A 312 -7.81 -10.16 16.30
C LEU A 312 -9.01 -10.55 17.15
N SER A 313 -9.31 -9.74 18.15
CA SER A 313 -10.51 -9.86 18.97
C SER A 313 -11.78 -9.54 18.16
N LYS A 314 -12.93 -9.84 18.76
CA LYS A 314 -14.24 -9.50 18.16
C LYS A 314 -14.42 -7.99 18.02
N GLU A 315 -13.98 -7.23 19.01
CA GLU A 315 -14.05 -5.77 19.09
C GLU A 315 -13.21 -5.12 18.00
N GLU A 316 -12.09 -5.73 17.63
CA GLU A 316 -11.22 -5.31 16.52
C GLU A 316 -11.72 -5.76 15.14
N GLY A 317 -12.92 -6.31 15.04
CA GLY A 317 -13.50 -6.80 13.78
C GLY A 317 -13.05 -8.20 13.37
N GLY A 318 -12.32 -8.91 14.23
CA GLY A 318 -11.84 -10.25 14.01
C GLY A 318 -12.93 -11.34 14.11
N ARG A 319 -12.52 -12.57 14.40
CA ARG A 319 -13.44 -13.71 14.56
C ARG A 319 -14.24 -13.59 15.86
N HIS A 320 -15.42 -14.20 15.84
CA HIS A 320 -16.27 -14.37 17.04
C HIS A 320 -16.11 -15.74 17.69
N THR A 321 -15.46 -16.67 17.00
CA THR A 321 -15.31 -18.07 17.43
C THR A 321 -13.86 -18.50 17.34
N PRO A 322 -13.43 -19.44 18.18
CA PRO A 322 -12.07 -20.00 18.09
C PRO A 322 -11.86 -20.73 16.75
N PHE A 323 -10.61 -20.94 16.42
CA PHE A 323 -10.25 -21.88 15.36
C PHE A 323 -9.38 -23.02 15.92
N PHE A 324 -9.31 -24.10 15.16
CA PHE A 324 -8.68 -25.34 15.55
C PHE A 324 -7.55 -25.70 14.58
N LYS A 325 -6.75 -26.72 14.96
CA LYS A 325 -5.76 -27.32 14.06
C LYS A 325 -6.37 -27.66 12.70
N GLY A 326 -5.64 -27.35 11.64
CA GLY A 326 -6.11 -27.56 10.26
C GLY A 326 -6.95 -26.40 9.70
N TYR A 327 -7.08 -25.31 10.41
CA TYR A 327 -7.70 -24.07 9.89
C TYR A 327 -6.97 -23.58 8.65
N ARG A 328 -7.69 -23.18 7.61
CA ARG A 328 -7.16 -22.87 6.28
C ARG A 328 -7.59 -21.48 5.78
N PRO A 329 -7.08 -20.40 6.38
CA PRO A 329 -7.33 -19.04 5.94
C PRO A 329 -6.42 -18.65 4.76
N GLN A 330 -6.55 -17.39 4.31
CA GLN A 330 -5.64 -16.77 3.37
C GLN A 330 -4.59 -15.93 4.11
N PHE A 331 -3.34 -16.07 3.67
CA PHE A 331 -2.19 -15.34 4.15
C PHE A 331 -1.78 -14.31 3.11
N TYR A 332 -1.70 -13.06 3.52
CA TYR A 332 -1.33 -11.93 2.67
C TYR A 332 0.11 -11.53 2.95
N PHE A 333 0.98 -11.79 1.96
CA PHE A 333 2.39 -11.41 2.00
C PHE A 333 2.69 -10.43 0.89
N ARG A 334 3.30 -9.29 1.18
CA ARG A 334 3.65 -8.29 0.16
C ARG A 334 2.49 -8.02 -0.82
N THR A 335 2.60 -8.50 -2.06
CA THR A 335 1.63 -8.28 -3.14
C THR A 335 0.75 -9.49 -3.45
N THR A 336 0.85 -10.57 -2.67
CA THR A 336 0.08 -11.82 -2.89
C THR A 336 -0.75 -12.24 -1.71
N ASP A 337 -1.77 -13.03 -1.98
CA ASP A 337 -2.50 -13.83 -1.01
C ASP A 337 -2.43 -15.30 -1.37
N ILE A 338 -2.26 -16.15 -0.38
CA ILE A 338 -2.12 -17.58 -0.57
C ILE A 338 -2.79 -18.35 0.57
N THR A 339 -3.45 -19.44 0.24
CA THR A 339 -4.07 -20.32 1.24
C THR A 339 -2.98 -21.09 1.98
N GLY A 340 -3.07 -21.13 3.31
CA GLY A 340 -2.20 -21.92 4.15
C GLY A 340 -2.97 -22.72 5.19
N THR A 341 -2.41 -23.84 5.63
CA THR A 341 -2.95 -24.67 6.70
C THR A 341 -2.18 -24.42 7.98
N ILE A 342 -2.89 -24.19 9.08
CA ILE A 342 -2.32 -23.92 10.40
C ILE A 342 -2.19 -25.20 11.19
N GLU A 343 -1.01 -25.42 11.77
CA GLU A 343 -0.73 -26.42 12.79
C GLU A 343 -0.45 -25.71 14.12
N LEU A 344 -1.14 -26.12 15.17
CA LEU A 344 -0.99 -25.57 16.52
C LEU A 344 0.11 -26.31 17.28
N PRO A 345 0.75 -25.65 18.25
CA PRO A 345 1.73 -26.30 19.14
C PRO A 345 1.12 -27.49 19.87
N GLU A 346 1.99 -28.41 20.33
CA GLU A 346 1.58 -29.57 21.14
C GLU A 346 0.85 -29.11 22.41
N GLY A 347 -0.31 -29.70 22.68
CA GLY A 347 -1.14 -29.38 23.85
C GLY A 347 -2.11 -28.19 23.62
N VAL A 348 -2.07 -27.51 22.49
CA VAL A 348 -3.02 -26.46 22.13
C VAL A 348 -4.08 -27.04 21.20
N GLU A 349 -5.32 -27.10 21.67
CA GLU A 349 -6.44 -27.63 20.86
C GLU A 349 -7.13 -26.55 20.03
N MET A 350 -7.21 -25.32 20.56
CA MET A 350 -7.87 -24.18 19.91
C MET A 350 -7.17 -22.86 20.23
N VAL A 351 -7.45 -21.86 19.40
CA VAL A 351 -6.99 -20.48 19.56
C VAL A 351 -8.19 -19.55 19.60
N MET A 352 -8.24 -18.71 20.63
CA MET A 352 -9.31 -17.75 20.83
C MET A 352 -9.02 -16.40 20.15
N PRO A 353 -10.06 -15.67 19.73
CA PRO A 353 -9.89 -14.24 19.39
C PRO A 353 -9.23 -13.48 20.56
N GLY A 354 -8.22 -12.66 20.26
CA GLY A 354 -7.40 -11.94 21.24
C GLY A 354 -6.11 -12.66 21.69
N ASP A 355 -5.91 -13.90 21.26
CA ASP A 355 -4.71 -14.67 21.65
C ASP A 355 -3.48 -14.27 20.83
N ASN A 356 -2.32 -14.31 21.49
CA ASN A 356 -1.00 -14.37 20.86
C ASN A 356 -0.53 -15.82 20.85
N ILE A 357 -0.14 -16.33 19.69
CA ILE A 357 0.26 -17.72 19.55
C ILE A 357 1.38 -17.92 18.52
N GLN A 358 2.27 -18.84 18.84
CA GLN A 358 3.21 -19.39 17.87
C GLN A 358 2.55 -20.55 17.12
N MET A 359 2.57 -20.54 15.81
CA MET A 359 1.98 -21.60 15.00
C MET A 359 2.86 -21.95 13.80
N THR A 360 2.69 -23.15 13.28
CA THR A 360 3.33 -23.57 12.03
C THR A 360 2.33 -23.44 10.90
N VAL A 361 2.74 -22.85 9.78
CA VAL A 361 1.93 -22.63 8.59
C VAL A 361 2.54 -23.38 7.43
N THR A 362 1.69 -24.10 6.68
CA THR A 362 2.07 -24.74 5.42
C THR A 362 1.21 -24.13 4.30
N LEU A 363 1.86 -23.44 3.36
CA LEU A 363 1.22 -22.78 2.21
C LEU A 363 1.00 -23.80 1.08
N ILE A 364 -0.02 -23.55 0.24
CA ILE A 364 -0.33 -24.39 -0.92
C ILE A 364 0.62 -24.18 -2.10
N ALA A 365 1.38 -23.11 -2.12
CA ALA A 365 2.42 -22.83 -3.11
C ALA A 365 3.57 -22.05 -2.46
N PRO A 366 4.79 -22.13 -2.98
CA PRO A 366 5.94 -21.46 -2.42
C PRO A 366 5.86 -19.94 -2.67
N ILE A 367 6.25 -19.14 -1.70
CA ILE A 367 6.43 -17.69 -1.85
C ILE A 367 7.85 -17.28 -1.51
N ALA A 368 8.32 -16.19 -2.10
CA ALA A 368 9.60 -15.59 -1.72
C ALA A 368 9.52 -15.09 -0.28
N MET A 369 10.29 -15.72 0.62
CA MET A 369 10.16 -15.54 2.07
C MET A 369 11.50 -15.36 2.74
N GLU A 370 11.52 -14.60 3.82
CA GLU A 370 12.64 -14.47 4.77
C GLU A 370 12.09 -14.32 6.18
N GLU A 371 12.92 -14.60 7.18
CA GLU A 371 12.55 -14.37 8.58
C GLU A 371 12.30 -12.89 8.84
N GLY A 372 11.32 -12.58 9.68
CA GLY A 372 10.87 -11.21 9.92
C GLY A 372 9.82 -10.69 8.94
N LEU A 373 9.48 -11.44 7.87
CA LEU A 373 8.44 -11.04 6.94
C LEU A 373 7.07 -11.01 7.63
N ARG A 374 6.40 -9.87 7.56
CA ARG A 374 5.04 -9.67 8.12
C ARG A 374 3.98 -10.18 7.17
N PHE A 375 2.86 -10.61 7.74
CA PHE A 375 1.69 -11.02 6.97
C PHE A 375 0.39 -10.76 7.73
N ALA A 376 -0.70 -10.62 6.97
CA ALA A 376 -2.06 -10.60 7.49
C ALA A 376 -2.75 -11.93 7.21
N ILE A 377 -3.66 -12.33 8.11
CA ILE A 377 -4.52 -13.51 7.93
C ILE A 377 -5.95 -13.04 7.70
N ARG A 378 -6.58 -13.53 6.63
CA ARG A 378 -7.94 -13.15 6.26
C ARG A 378 -8.83 -14.38 6.02
N GLU A 379 -10.10 -14.23 6.38
CA GLU A 379 -11.15 -15.21 6.15
C GLU A 379 -12.46 -14.49 5.78
N GLY A 380 -13.10 -14.90 4.69
CA GLY A 380 -14.43 -14.40 4.32
C GLY A 380 -14.52 -12.87 4.21
N GLY A 381 -13.48 -12.21 3.70
CA GLY A 381 -13.42 -10.76 3.55
C GLY A 381 -13.04 -9.98 4.81
N ARG A 382 -12.69 -10.65 5.91
CA ARG A 382 -12.26 -10.03 7.18
C ARG A 382 -10.80 -10.33 7.48
N THR A 383 -10.10 -9.37 8.06
CA THR A 383 -8.80 -9.62 8.70
C THR A 383 -9.06 -10.28 10.06
N VAL A 384 -8.46 -11.43 10.28
CA VAL A 384 -8.65 -12.22 11.49
C VAL A 384 -7.39 -12.35 12.32
N GLY A 385 -6.26 -11.94 11.80
CA GLY A 385 -5.00 -11.95 12.53
C GLY A 385 -3.87 -11.31 11.72
N ALA A 386 -2.77 -11.11 12.40
CA ALA A 386 -1.52 -10.64 11.82
C ALA A 386 -0.35 -11.39 12.46
N GLY A 387 0.72 -11.58 11.70
CA GLY A 387 1.87 -12.28 12.21
C GLY A 387 3.16 -11.91 11.51
N VAL A 388 4.22 -12.51 12.01
CA VAL A 388 5.57 -12.41 11.47
C VAL A 388 6.17 -13.81 11.31
N VAL A 389 6.89 -14.04 10.22
CA VAL A 389 7.65 -15.26 9.99
C VAL A 389 8.79 -15.32 11.01
N ALA A 390 8.75 -16.30 11.90
CA ALA A 390 9.77 -16.47 12.93
C ALA A 390 10.94 -17.33 12.43
N THR A 391 10.62 -18.49 11.83
CA THR A 391 11.65 -19.41 11.30
C THR A 391 11.13 -20.12 10.05
N ILE A 392 11.95 -20.23 9.06
CA ILE A 392 11.66 -20.99 7.84
C ILE A 392 11.96 -22.47 8.10
N VAL A 393 11.01 -23.35 7.72
CA VAL A 393 11.12 -24.81 7.92
C VAL A 393 11.38 -25.53 6.60
N GLU A 394 10.69 -25.12 5.49
CA GLU A 394 10.81 -25.74 4.18
C GLU A 394 10.52 -24.74 3.04
#